data_a4bdd4f855fb4c99ea4d0a9e03f794cf
#
_entry.id   a4bdd4f855fb4c99ea4d0a9e03f794cf
#
_cell.length_a   1.000
_cell.length_b   1.000
_cell.length_c   1.000
_cell.angle_alpha   90.00
_cell.angle_beta   90.00
_cell.angle_gamma   90.00
#
_symmetry.space_group_name_H-M   'P 1'
#
loop_
_entity.id
_entity.type
_entity.pdbx_description
1 polymer ?
#
loop_
_entity_poly.entity_id
_entity_poly.type
_entity_poly.pdbx_seq_one_letter_code
_entity_poly.pdbx_strand_id
1 'polypeptide(L)'
;KKQLVITEIPYTMIGAGIGKFLNDVCNLVESKKTTDIVDISNQSSKEGIRIVIELKRGADVENLKNMLYKKTRLEDTFGVNMLAVANGRPETLSLKQIIEHHVDFQFELTTRKYTTLLGKEREKSEVQEGLIKACDVIDLIIELYEEVYL
;
A
#
# COMPACT_ATOMS: atom_id res chain seq x y z
N LYS A 1 -18.50 27.11 26.28
CA LYS A 1 -18.33 25.71 26.70
C LYS A 1 -16.99 25.21 26.16
N LYS A 2 -16.19 24.51 26.98
CA LYS A 2 -15.01 23.80 26.49
C LYS A 2 -15.47 22.45 25.89
N GLN A 3 -14.97 22.13 24.72
CA GLN A 3 -15.27 20.86 24.02
C GLN A 3 -13.97 20.20 23.59
N LEU A 4 -13.95 18.89 23.62
CA LEU A 4 -12.89 18.06 23.05
C LEU A 4 -13.49 17.37 21.84
N VAL A 5 -12.88 17.56 20.68
CA VAL A 5 -13.38 17.02 19.42
C VAL A 5 -12.39 15.97 18.90
N ILE A 6 -12.90 14.78 18.62
CA ILE A 6 -12.14 13.69 18.03
C ILE A 6 -12.45 13.68 16.54
N THR A 7 -11.45 13.90 15.71
CA THR A 7 -11.55 13.96 14.26
C THR A 7 -10.97 12.71 13.56
N GLU A 8 -10.16 11.95 14.28
CA GLU A 8 -9.54 10.72 13.79
C GLU A 8 -9.68 9.62 14.83
N ILE A 9 -9.87 8.40 14.36
CA ILE A 9 -9.98 7.20 15.19
C ILE A 9 -9.09 6.09 14.60
N PRO A 10 -8.58 5.15 15.43
CA PRO A 10 -7.87 3.97 14.94
C PRO A 10 -8.73 3.14 13.97
N TYR A 11 -8.12 2.53 12.97
CA TYR A 11 -8.82 1.66 12.00
C TYR A 11 -9.54 0.48 12.67
N THR A 12 -9.08 0.07 13.86
CA THR A 12 -9.71 -0.99 14.66
C THR A 12 -11.06 -0.59 15.25
N MET A 13 -11.39 0.73 15.24
CA MET A 13 -12.65 1.29 15.75
C MET A 13 -13.74 1.50 14.68
N ILE A 14 -13.55 1.07 13.44
CA ILE A 14 -14.50 1.25 12.36
C ILE A 14 -15.79 0.45 12.63
N GLY A 15 -16.95 1.00 12.22
CA GLY A 15 -18.27 0.37 12.39
C GLY A 15 -18.77 0.40 13.84
N ALA A 16 -19.09 -0.76 14.40
CA ALA A 16 -19.60 -0.88 15.77
C ALA A 16 -18.63 -0.41 16.86
N GLY A 17 -17.36 -0.20 16.51
CA GLY A 17 -16.33 0.28 17.45
C GLY A 17 -16.61 1.67 18.01
N ILE A 18 -17.21 2.58 17.22
CA ILE A 18 -17.57 3.93 17.70
C ILE A 18 -18.65 3.84 18.78
N GLY A 19 -19.70 3.03 18.57
CA GLY A 19 -20.74 2.81 19.57
C GLY A 19 -20.18 2.25 20.89
N LYS A 20 -19.26 1.28 20.79
CA LYS A 20 -18.57 0.73 21.96
C LYS A 20 -17.72 1.79 22.66
N PHE A 21 -17.00 2.63 21.92
CA PHE A 21 -16.24 3.73 22.51
C PHE A 21 -17.11 4.71 23.28
N LEU A 22 -18.28 5.09 22.72
CA LEU A 22 -19.24 5.97 23.42
C LEU A 22 -19.69 5.34 24.75
N ASN A 23 -20.02 4.05 24.74
CA ASN A 23 -20.40 3.31 25.95
C ASN A 23 -19.25 3.24 26.95
N ASP A 24 -18.02 3.00 26.50
CA ASP A 24 -16.84 2.96 27.38
C ASP A 24 -16.63 4.33 28.06
N VAL A 25 -16.83 5.46 27.36
CA VAL A 25 -16.75 6.78 27.94
C VAL A 25 -17.89 7.02 28.94
N CYS A 26 -19.12 6.62 28.62
CA CYS A 26 -20.25 6.69 29.59
C CYS A 26 -19.95 5.89 30.85
N ASN A 27 -19.42 4.67 30.71
CA ASN A 27 -19.02 3.83 31.85
C ASN A 27 -17.93 4.48 32.73
N LEU A 28 -17.00 5.26 32.13
CA LEU A 28 -15.99 6.01 32.90
C LEU A 28 -16.62 7.11 33.74
N VAL A 29 -17.68 7.76 33.24
CA VAL A 29 -18.42 8.78 33.98
C VAL A 29 -19.28 8.14 35.10
N GLU A 30 -20.02 7.07 34.77
CA GLU A 30 -20.86 6.33 35.73
C GLU A 30 -20.06 5.72 36.88
N SER A 31 -18.88 5.18 36.57
CA SER A 31 -17.95 4.63 37.56
C SER A 31 -17.20 5.70 38.36
N LYS A 32 -17.51 6.97 38.16
CA LYS A 32 -16.91 8.14 38.83
C LYS A 32 -15.38 8.22 38.66
N LYS A 33 -14.83 7.59 37.62
CA LYS A 33 -13.40 7.72 37.29
C LYS A 33 -13.05 9.09 36.71
N THR A 34 -14.02 9.74 36.11
CA THR A 34 -13.94 11.16 35.71
C THR A 34 -15.27 11.86 36.02
N THR A 35 -15.20 13.11 36.40
CA THR A 35 -16.36 13.99 36.61
C THR A 35 -16.37 15.15 35.65
N ASP A 36 -15.38 15.21 34.75
CA ASP A 36 -15.11 16.35 33.88
C ASP A 36 -15.94 16.38 32.60
N ILE A 37 -16.56 15.25 32.26
CA ILE A 37 -17.40 15.08 31.06
C ILE A 37 -18.85 15.40 31.45
N VAL A 38 -19.49 16.24 30.62
CA VAL A 38 -20.92 16.57 30.75
C VAL A 38 -21.74 15.70 29.79
N ASP A 39 -21.30 15.61 28.53
CA ASP A 39 -21.99 14.87 27.49
C ASP A 39 -21.02 14.41 26.41
N ILE A 40 -21.40 13.37 25.68
CA ILE A 40 -20.68 12.86 24.51
C ILE A 40 -21.66 12.59 23.40
N SER A 41 -21.37 13.09 22.20
CA SER A 41 -22.19 12.92 21.01
C SER A 41 -21.36 12.56 19.78
N ASN A 42 -21.91 11.67 18.95
CA ASN A 42 -21.36 11.36 17.64
C ASN A 42 -22.01 12.26 16.58
N GLN A 43 -21.25 13.18 16.03
CA GLN A 43 -21.63 14.10 14.97
C GLN A 43 -20.95 13.78 13.64
N SER A 44 -20.42 12.55 13.49
CA SER A 44 -19.77 12.12 12.26
C SER A 44 -20.73 12.14 11.08
N SER A 45 -20.24 12.61 9.93
CA SER A 45 -21.00 12.78 8.71
C SER A 45 -20.20 12.27 7.49
N LYS A 46 -20.69 12.54 6.29
CA LYS A 46 -19.95 12.29 5.04
C LYS A 46 -18.64 13.09 4.95
N GLU A 47 -18.52 14.17 5.69
CA GLU A 47 -17.33 15.03 5.74
C GLU A 47 -16.22 14.44 6.61
N GLY A 48 -16.53 13.46 7.46
CA GLY A 48 -15.54 12.77 8.29
C GLY A 48 -16.04 12.43 9.70
N ILE A 49 -15.10 11.91 10.49
CA ILE A 49 -15.32 11.57 11.90
C ILE A 49 -15.37 12.83 12.73
N ARG A 50 -16.43 12.95 13.54
CA ARG A 50 -16.60 14.04 14.50
C ARG A 50 -17.31 13.52 15.75
N ILE A 51 -16.56 13.24 16.81
CA ILE A 51 -17.10 12.89 18.11
C ILE A 51 -16.81 14.05 19.06
N VAL A 52 -17.85 14.59 19.66
CA VAL A 52 -17.75 15.77 20.52
C VAL A 52 -17.98 15.36 21.96
N ILE A 53 -17.05 15.71 22.85
CA ILE A 53 -17.13 15.53 24.29
C ILE A 53 -17.25 16.91 24.93
N GLU A 54 -18.37 17.19 25.57
CA GLU A 54 -18.59 18.43 26.31
C GLU A 54 -17.97 18.32 27.70
N LEU A 55 -17.20 19.35 28.07
CA LEU A 55 -16.47 19.40 29.33
C LEU A 55 -17.07 20.39 30.32
N LYS A 56 -16.94 20.08 31.60
CA LYS A 56 -17.26 21.02 32.70
C LYS A 56 -16.30 22.20 32.68
N ARG A 57 -16.74 23.31 33.30
CA ARG A 57 -15.87 24.46 33.55
C ARG A 57 -14.76 24.05 34.54
N GLY A 58 -13.50 24.33 34.16
CA GLY A 58 -12.35 23.99 35.00
C GLY A 58 -11.83 22.57 34.83
N ALA A 59 -12.37 21.76 33.90
CA ALA A 59 -11.88 20.45 33.61
C ALA A 59 -10.41 20.46 33.19
N ASP A 60 -9.63 19.51 33.71
CA ASP A 60 -8.25 19.25 33.28
C ASP A 60 -8.23 18.45 31.99
N VAL A 61 -8.07 19.15 30.87
CA VAL A 61 -8.12 18.58 29.52
C VAL A 61 -6.99 17.58 29.27
N GLU A 62 -5.78 17.88 29.77
CA GLU A 62 -4.61 17.01 29.51
C GLU A 62 -4.72 15.68 30.28
N ASN A 63 -5.17 15.75 31.54
CA ASN A 63 -5.38 14.52 32.32
C ASN A 63 -6.52 13.69 31.72
N LEU A 64 -7.61 14.34 31.29
CA LEU A 64 -8.72 13.65 30.63
C LEU A 64 -8.29 13.00 29.30
N LYS A 65 -7.51 13.67 28.49
CA LYS A 65 -6.94 13.14 27.26
C LYS A 65 -6.14 11.87 27.51
N ASN A 66 -5.20 11.95 28.46
CA ASN A 66 -4.37 10.82 28.84
C ASN A 66 -5.19 9.64 29.39
N MET A 67 -6.26 9.94 30.12
CA MET A 67 -7.18 8.92 30.62
C MET A 67 -7.95 8.24 29.48
N LEU A 68 -8.45 8.99 28.50
CA LEU A 68 -9.17 8.46 27.35
C LEU A 68 -8.26 7.54 26.53
N TYR A 69 -7.01 7.92 26.25
CA TYR A 69 -6.05 7.07 25.56
C TYR A 69 -5.76 5.76 26.33
N LYS A 70 -5.60 5.82 27.65
CA LYS A 70 -5.27 4.65 28.49
C LYS A 70 -6.44 3.72 28.78
N LYS A 71 -7.67 4.24 28.80
CA LYS A 71 -8.86 3.51 29.26
C LYS A 71 -9.85 3.19 28.16
N THR A 72 -9.66 3.72 26.98
CA THR A 72 -10.51 3.44 25.83
C THR A 72 -9.64 3.01 24.63
N ARG A 73 -10.27 2.64 23.52
CA ARG A 73 -9.60 2.25 22.29
C ARG A 73 -9.19 3.41 21.39
N LEU A 74 -9.10 4.65 21.92
CA LEU A 74 -8.56 5.77 21.15
C LEU A 74 -7.10 5.59 20.75
N GLU A 75 -6.35 4.81 21.54
CA GLU A 75 -5.03 4.31 21.19
C GLU A 75 -5.13 2.79 21.16
N ASP A 76 -4.79 2.18 20.06
CA ASP A 76 -4.86 0.74 19.88
C ASP A 76 -3.63 0.24 19.09
N THR A 77 -3.31 -1.03 19.27
CA THR A 77 -2.22 -1.68 18.56
C THR A 77 -2.77 -2.43 17.35
N PHE A 78 -2.08 -2.30 16.22
CA PHE A 78 -2.41 -3.06 15.02
C PHE A 78 -1.42 -4.23 14.85
N GLY A 79 -1.94 -5.44 14.96
CA GLY A 79 -1.17 -6.67 14.71
C GLY A 79 -0.95 -6.86 13.21
N VAL A 80 0.27 -6.65 12.74
CA VAL A 80 0.61 -6.86 11.33
C VAL A 80 0.96 -8.32 11.11
N ASN A 81 0.21 -9.00 10.24
CA ASN A 81 0.50 -10.34 9.77
C ASN A 81 0.47 -10.35 8.24
N MET A 82 1.64 -10.24 7.63
CA MET A 82 1.78 -10.21 6.17
C MET A 82 2.06 -11.62 5.66
N LEU A 83 1.00 -12.35 5.36
CA LEU A 83 1.10 -13.63 4.66
C LEU A 83 1.15 -13.36 3.16
N ALA A 84 2.19 -13.83 2.50
CA ALA A 84 2.38 -13.71 1.05
C ALA A 84 2.87 -15.03 0.47
N VAL A 85 2.69 -15.21 -0.83
CA VAL A 85 3.27 -16.35 -1.55
C VAL A 85 4.61 -15.91 -2.15
N ALA A 86 5.70 -16.44 -1.59
CA ALA A 86 7.04 -16.24 -2.09
C ALA A 86 7.59 -17.57 -2.62
N ASN A 87 8.14 -17.56 -3.84
CA ASN A 87 8.71 -18.76 -4.49
C ASN A 87 7.76 -19.97 -4.50
N GLY A 88 6.44 -19.71 -4.68
CA GLY A 88 5.41 -20.74 -4.73
C GLY A 88 4.99 -21.29 -3.36
N ARG A 89 5.44 -20.73 -2.26
CA ARG A 89 5.09 -21.15 -0.90
C ARG A 89 4.50 -19.98 -0.09
N PRO A 90 3.44 -20.22 0.71
CA PRO A 90 2.93 -19.22 1.62
C PRO A 90 3.91 -19.04 2.80
N GLU A 91 4.35 -17.82 3.02
CA GLU A 91 5.26 -17.44 4.09
C GLU A 91 4.81 -16.13 4.75
N THR A 92 5.01 -16.02 6.06
CA THR A 92 4.83 -14.74 6.76
C THR A 92 6.11 -13.95 6.64
N LEU A 93 6.02 -12.80 5.96
CA LEU A 93 7.16 -11.97 5.62
C LEU A 93 7.11 -10.62 6.33
N SER A 94 8.28 -10.08 6.63
CA SER A 94 8.40 -8.68 7.02
C SER A 94 8.22 -7.76 5.80
N LEU A 95 7.88 -6.50 6.03
CA LEU A 95 7.76 -5.50 4.95
C LEU A 95 9.03 -5.42 4.10
N LYS A 96 10.21 -5.45 4.74
CA LYS A 96 11.50 -5.45 4.06
C LYS A 96 11.63 -6.63 3.10
N GLN A 97 11.33 -7.85 3.57
CA GLN A 97 11.39 -9.06 2.76
C GLN A 97 10.43 -9.02 1.57
N ILE A 98 9.22 -8.49 1.75
CA ILE A 98 8.24 -8.32 0.66
C ILE A 98 8.80 -7.39 -0.42
N ILE A 99 9.41 -6.27 -0.02
CA ILE A 99 10.03 -5.33 -0.95
C ILE A 99 11.21 -5.98 -1.68
N GLU A 100 12.08 -6.70 -0.97
CA GLU A 100 13.22 -7.42 -1.55
C GLU A 100 12.75 -8.43 -2.60
N HIS A 101 11.79 -9.30 -2.28
CA HIS A 101 11.20 -10.25 -3.24
C HIS A 101 10.58 -9.55 -4.46
N HIS A 102 9.92 -8.41 -4.27
CA HIS A 102 9.36 -7.66 -5.37
C HIS A 102 10.44 -7.09 -6.29
N VAL A 103 11.50 -6.52 -5.73
CA VAL A 103 12.62 -5.97 -6.49
C VAL A 103 13.33 -7.07 -7.28
N ASP A 104 13.61 -8.20 -6.66
CA ASP A 104 14.25 -9.36 -7.31
C ASP A 104 13.39 -9.88 -8.49
N PHE A 105 12.08 -9.97 -8.28
CA PHE A 105 11.15 -10.37 -9.34
C PHE A 105 11.14 -9.36 -10.51
N GLN A 106 11.13 -8.06 -10.23
CA GLN A 106 11.20 -7.03 -11.26
C GLN A 106 12.51 -7.08 -12.04
N PHE A 107 13.62 -7.35 -11.37
CA PHE A 107 14.91 -7.53 -12.00
C PHE A 107 14.93 -8.77 -12.93
N GLU A 108 14.42 -9.89 -12.46
CA GLU A 108 14.29 -11.11 -13.27
C GLU A 108 13.42 -10.90 -14.52
N LEU A 109 12.22 -10.29 -14.34
CA LEU A 109 11.31 -9.98 -15.44
C LEU A 109 11.95 -9.06 -16.48
N THR A 110 12.63 -8.02 -16.02
CA THR A 110 13.29 -7.05 -16.89
C THR A 110 14.42 -7.72 -17.66
N THR A 111 15.22 -8.52 -16.99
CA THR A 111 16.31 -9.27 -17.62
C THR A 111 15.77 -10.20 -18.70
N ARG A 112 14.73 -10.98 -18.42
CA ARG A 112 14.08 -11.88 -19.37
C ARG A 112 13.52 -11.12 -20.57
N LYS A 113 12.85 -10.00 -20.33
CA LYS A 113 12.30 -9.12 -21.37
C LYS A 113 13.39 -8.65 -22.33
N TYR A 114 14.47 -8.09 -21.81
CA TYR A 114 15.52 -7.53 -22.66
C TYR A 114 16.37 -8.61 -23.32
N THR A 115 16.56 -9.76 -22.70
CA THR A 115 17.20 -10.92 -23.34
C THR A 115 16.41 -11.37 -24.57
N THR A 116 15.08 -11.46 -24.45
CA THR A 116 14.21 -11.83 -25.56
C THR A 116 14.23 -10.78 -26.68
N LEU A 117 14.17 -9.48 -26.34
CA LEU A 117 14.23 -8.40 -27.31
C LEU A 117 15.58 -8.37 -28.03
N LEU A 118 16.68 -8.55 -27.30
CA LEU A 118 18.02 -8.59 -27.85
C LEU A 118 18.17 -9.75 -28.87
N GLY A 119 17.62 -10.92 -28.56
CA GLY A 119 17.60 -12.06 -29.48
C GLY A 119 16.91 -11.70 -30.80
N LYS A 120 15.72 -11.11 -30.72
CA LYS A 120 14.96 -10.68 -31.90
C LYS A 120 15.69 -9.61 -32.73
N GLU A 121 16.34 -8.65 -32.09
CA GLU A 121 17.07 -7.62 -32.81
C GLU A 121 18.37 -8.15 -33.43
N ARG A 122 19.03 -9.14 -32.79
CA ARG A 122 20.18 -9.83 -33.39
C ARG A 122 19.79 -10.62 -34.64
N GLU A 123 18.69 -11.36 -34.61
CA GLU A 123 18.18 -12.05 -35.79
C GLU A 123 17.90 -11.11 -36.95
N LYS A 124 17.30 -9.96 -36.68
CA LYS A 124 17.07 -8.91 -37.72
C LYS A 124 18.38 -8.34 -38.23
N SER A 125 19.36 -8.11 -37.35
CA SER A 125 20.68 -7.60 -37.76
C SER A 125 21.40 -8.58 -38.67
N GLU A 126 21.39 -9.87 -38.36
CA GLU A 126 21.98 -10.90 -39.20
C GLU A 126 21.34 -10.95 -40.60
N VAL A 127 20.01 -10.85 -40.68
CA VAL A 127 19.32 -10.79 -41.97
C VAL A 127 19.71 -9.57 -42.78
N GLN A 128 19.76 -8.39 -42.14
CA GLN A 128 20.13 -7.15 -42.79
C GLN A 128 21.60 -7.16 -43.25
N GLU A 129 22.51 -7.66 -42.43
CA GLU A 129 23.92 -7.82 -42.81
C GLU A 129 24.09 -8.78 -43.99
N GLY A 130 23.31 -9.87 -44.00
CA GLY A 130 23.27 -10.79 -45.14
C GLY A 130 22.78 -10.12 -46.42
N LEU A 131 21.74 -9.30 -46.35
CA LEU A 131 21.22 -8.51 -47.49
C LEU A 131 22.23 -7.48 -48.01
N ILE A 132 22.94 -6.78 -47.10
CA ILE A 132 24.00 -5.84 -47.49
C ILE A 132 25.09 -6.58 -48.26
N LYS A 133 25.59 -7.68 -47.72
CA LYS A 133 26.59 -8.50 -48.41
C LYS A 133 26.13 -9.04 -49.78
N ALA A 134 24.84 -9.38 -49.89
CA ALA A 134 24.28 -9.81 -51.17
C ALA A 134 24.24 -8.63 -52.18
N CYS A 135 23.93 -7.42 -51.73
CA CYS A 135 23.96 -6.23 -52.58
C CYS A 135 25.36 -5.86 -53.07
N ASP A 136 26.39 -6.08 -52.22
CA ASP A 136 27.78 -5.82 -52.59
C ASP A 136 28.31 -6.76 -53.71
N VAL A 137 27.70 -7.92 -53.90
CA VAL A 137 28.11 -8.91 -54.92
C VAL A 137 27.01 -9.19 -55.91
N ILE A 138 26.04 -8.29 -56.07
CA ILE A 138 24.86 -8.53 -56.91
C ILE A 138 25.22 -8.68 -58.39
N ASP A 139 26.17 -7.91 -58.89
CA ASP A 139 26.63 -8.00 -60.27
C ASP A 139 27.23 -9.34 -60.56
N LEU A 140 28.00 -9.89 -59.63
CA LEU A 140 28.62 -11.23 -59.75
C LEU A 140 27.56 -12.38 -59.70
N ILE A 141 26.50 -12.16 -58.95
CA ILE A 141 25.36 -13.09 -58.88
C ILE A 141 24.60 -13.09 -60.25
N ILE A 142 24.42 -11.91 -60.83
CA ILE A 142 23.77 -11.75 -62.13
C ILE A 142 24.60 -12.43 -63.24
N GLU A 143 25.91 -12.19 -63.30
CA GLU A 143 26.81 -12.86 -64.24
C GLU A 143 26.72 -14.37 -64.13
N LEU A 144 26.81 -14.95 -62.94
CA LEU A 144 26.66 -16.39 -62.72
C LEU A 144 25.30 -16.93 -63.14
N TYR A 145 24.25 -16.14 -62.98
CA TYR A 145 22.90 -16.54 -63.38
C TYR A 145 22.77 -16.58 -64.91
N GLU A 146 23.35 -15.62 -65.60
CA GLU A 146 23.38 -15.54 -67.10
C GLU A 146 24.20 -16.71 -67.68
N GLU A 147 25.35 -17.06 -67.11
CA GLU A 147 26.16 -18.19 -67.55
C GLU A 147 25.47 -19.56 -67.37
N VAL A 148 24.58 -19.72 -66.43
CA VAL A 148 23.91 -20.99 -66.13
C VAL A 148 22.64 -21.21 -66.93
N TYR A 149 21.95 -20.10 -67.34
CA TYR A 149 20.61 -20.16 -67.93
C TYR A 149 20.51 -19.64 -69.34
N LEU A 150 21.59 -19.11 -69.94
CA LEU A 150 21.72 -18.75 -71.35
C LEU A 150 22.71 -19.63 -72.05
#